data_985900c8fdd5d2e1297ae6a71b24da6b
#
_entry.id   985900c8fdd5d2e1297ae6a71b24da6b
#
_cell.length_a   1.000
_cell.length_b   1.000
_cell.length_c   1.000
_cell.angle_alpha   90.00
_cell.angle_beta   90.00
_cell.angle_gamma   90.00
#
_symmetry.space_group_name_H-M   'P 1'
#
loop_
_entity.id
_entity.type
_entity.pdbx_description
1 polymer ?
#
loop_
_entity_poly.entity_id
_entity_poly.type
_entity_poly.pdbx_seq_one_letter_code
_entity_poly.pdbx_strand_id
1 'polypeptide(L)'
;MLNAITSGQTNAPQQARQYKRPLRFGARWNVVRFLLTGGTILVILGITGVTGLLGSVSRVNLFNPPTWIHWVHLCFGVFVLAVAVTGNKKLQIGLALLAAVAGTTLGLGGLASALYAAGHNGMQALDVSDPIAHLTVGTLAIWALRNRKRELSVT
;
A
#
# COMPACT_ATOMS: atom_id res chain seq x y z
N MET A 1 42.84 14.14 -63.08
CA MET A 1 42.29 12.85 -62.57
C MET A 1 42.69 12.72 -61.14
N LEU A 2 41.75 12.93 -60.17
CA LEU A 2 41.98 12.79 -58.78
C LEU A 2 40.72 12.11 -58.19
N ASN A 3 40.89 10.88 -57.73
CA ASN A 3 39.85 10.03 -57.14
C ASN A 3 39.45 10.55 -55.75
N ALA A 4 38.19 10.89 -55.60
CA ALA A 4 37.59 11.12 -54.31
C ALA A 4 37.30 9.77 -53.66
N ILE A 5 37.99 9.45 -52.58
CA ILE A 5 37.72 8.31 -51.68
C ILE A 5 36.65 8.79 -50.70
N THR A 6 35.42 8.36 -50.90
CA THR A 6 34.34 8.53 -49.94
C THR A 6 34.55 7.57 -48.77
N SER A 7 34.90 8.12 -47.62
CA SER A 7 34.99 7.41 -46.35
C SER A 7 33.58 6.97 -45.87
N GLY A 8 33.30 5.68 -46.01
CA GLY A 8 32.10 5.07 -45.41
C GLY A 8 32.19 5.12 -43.89
N GLN A 9 31.47 6.03 -43.28
CA GLN A 9 31.23 5.99 -41.85
C GLN A 9 30.26 4.84 -41.51
N THR A 10 30.81 3.80 -40.94
CA THR A 10 30.03 2.67 -40.42
C THR A 10 29.31 3.09 -39.12
N ASN A 11 27.99 3.25 -39.19
CA ASN A 11 27.10 3.57 -38.05
C ASN A 11 26.89 2.39 -37.09
N ALA A 12 27.89 1.55 -36.86
CA ALA A 12 27.78 0.32 -36.10
C ALA A 12 27.83 0.40 -34.54
N PRO A 13 28.08 1.53 -33.86
CA PRO A 13 28.16 1.49 -32.40
C PRO A 13 26.89 1.90 -31.62
N GLN A 14 25.86 2.45 -32.28
CA GLN A 14 24.72 2.98 -31.54
C GLN A 14 23.68 1.92 -31.11
N GLN A 15 23.55 0.81 -31.82
CA GLN A 15 22.61 -0.24 -31.50
C GLN A 15 23.05 -1.11 -30.30
N ALA A 16 24.34 -1.17 -29.99
CA ALA A 16 24.87 -1.96 -28.88
C ALA A 16 24.63 -1.34 -27.47
N ARG A 17 24.25 -0.06 -27.38
CA ARG A 17 24.00 0.63 -26.11
C ARG A 17 22.59 0.46 -25.56
N GLN A 18 21.65 -0.06 -26.34
CA GLN A 18 20.26 -0.22 -25.88
C GLN A 18 20.01 -1.47 -25.05
N TYR A 19 20.93 -2.41 -24.94
CA TYR A 19 20.68 -3.73 -24.39
C TYR A 19 21.19 -3.99 -22.96
N LYS A 20 21.53 -2.96 -22.21
CA LYS A 20 21.90 -3.14 -20.78
C LYS A 20 21.13 -2.18 -19.88
N ARG A 21 19.79 -2.24 -19.93
CA ARG A 21 19.05 -1.84 -18.73
C ARG A 21 19.15 -3.02 -17.74
N PRO A 22 19.92 -2.90 -16.66
CA PRO A 22 19.88 -3.93 -15.63
C PRO A 22 18.42 -4.03 -15.19
N LEU A 23 17.88 -5.24 -15.23
CA LEU A 23 16.63 -5.56 -14.56
C LEU A 23 16.83 -5.14 -13.09
N ARG A 24 16.41 -3.92 -12.75
CA ARG A 24 16.37 -3.47 -11.36
C ARG A 24 15.29 -4.28 -10.67
N PHE A 25 15.69 -5.44 -10.17
CA PHE A 25 14.97 -6.25 -9.20
C PHE A 25 14.92 -5.54 -7.84
N GLY A 26 14.56 -4.27 -7.84
CA GLY A 26 14.08 -3.55 -6.68
C GLY A 26 12.60 -3.36 -6.93
N ALA A 27 11.78 -4.30 -6.44
CA ALA A 27 10.34 -4.19 -6.53
C ALA A 27 9.90 -2.89 -5.85
N ARG A 28 9.87 -1.79 -6.61
CA ARG A 28 9.46 -0.49 -6.08
C ARG A 28 8.02 -0.62 -5.57
N TRP A 29 7.84 -0.32 -4.31
CA TRP A 29 6.54 -0.22 -3.69
C TRP A 29 5.74 0.87 -4.42
N ASN A 30 4.67 0.48 -5.11
CA ASN A 30 3.82 1.38 -5.88
C ASN A 30 2.36 1.21 -5.46
N VAL A 31 1.48 2.06 -5.99
CA VAL A 31 0.05 2.10 -5.65
C VAL A 31 -0.62 0.74 -5.86
N VAL A 32 -0.34 0.04 -6.96
CA VAL A 32 -0.96 -1.26 -7.25
C VAL A 32 -0.55 -2.31 -6.21
N ARG A 33 0.74 -2.37 -5.87
CA ARG A 33 1.24 -3.30 -4.83
C ARG A 33 0.66 -2.97 -3.46
N PHE A 34 0.58 -1.69 -3.12
CA PHE A 34 -0.07 -1.26 -1.89
C PHE A 34 -1.52 -1.74 -1.82
N LEU A 35 -2.31 -1.55 -2.90
CA LEU A 35 -3.70 -1.99 -2.95
C LEU A 35 -3.84 -3.51 -2.92
N LEU A 36 -2.99 -4.24 -3.65
CA LEU A 36 -2.99 -5.70 -3.62
C LEU A 36 -2.67 -6.24 -2.23
N THR A 37 -1.59 -5.75 -1.61
CA THR A 37 -1.20 -6.20 -0.27
C THR A 37 -2.25 -5.81 0.77
N GLY A 38 -2.68 -4.55 0.79
CA GLY A 38 -3.68 -4.05 1.73
C GLY A 38 -5.03 -4.74 1.55
N GLY A 39 -5.51 -4.89 0.31
CA GLY A 39 -6.75 -5.60 0.01
C GLY A 39 -6.71 -7.07 0.45
N THR A 40 -5.58 -7.77 0.21
CA THR A 40 -5.40 -9.15 0.68
C THR A 40 -5.45 -9.24 2.20
N ILE A 41 -4.76 -8.35 2.91
CA ILE A 41 -4.79 -8.31 4.39
C ILE A 41 -6.22 -8.08 4.89
N LEU A 42 -6.96 -7.12 4.30
CA LEU A 42 -8.35 -6.86 4.68
C LEU A 42 -9.27 -8.07 4.45
N VAL A 43 -9.11 -8.78 3.33
CA VAL A 43 -9.88 -10.01 3.06
C VAL A 43 -9.56 -11.08 4.08
N ILE A 44 -8.28 -11.29 4.41
CA ILE A 44 -7.87 -12.28 5.43
C ILE A 44 -8.46 -11.90 6.78
N LEU A 45 -8.34 -10.65 7.22
CA LEU A 45 -8.92 -10.16 8.48
C LEU A 45 -10.45 -10.31 8.49
N GLY A 46 -11.11 -10.01 7.37
CA GLY A 46 -12.55 -10.18 7.23
C GLY A 46 -12.97 -11.65 7.37
N ILE A 47 -12.33 -12.56 6.62
CA ILE A 47 -12.64 -13.99 6.69
C ILE A 47 -12.38 -14.54 8.08
N THR A 48 -11.20 -14.31 8.65
CA THR A 48 -10.81 -14.84 9.96
C THR A 48 -11.69 -14.29 11.08
N GLY A 49 -12.14 -13.03 10.97
CA GLY A 49 -13.05 -12.43 11.92
C GLY A 49 -14.48 -12.99 11.82
N VAL A 50 -15.04 -13.11 10.59
CA VAL A 50 -16.38 -13.67 10.37
C VAL A 50 -16.46 -15.13 10.79
N THR A 51 -15.42 -15.93 10.55
CA THR A 51 -15.36 -17.34 10.93
C THR A 51 -15.05 -17.58 12.42
N GLY A 52 -14.73 -16.52 13.17
CA GLY A 52 -14.33 -16.63 14.57
C GLY A 52 -12.96 -17.28 14.78
N LEU A 53 -12.19 -17.53 13.71
CA LEU A 53 -10.89 -18.21 13.77
C LEU A 53 -9.89 -17.45 14.66
N LEU A 54 -9.93 -16.12 14.66
CA LEU A 54 -9.10 -15.28 15.52
C LEU A 54 -9.48 -15.39 17.01
N GLY A 55 -10.76 -15.53 17.32
CA GLY A 55 -11.24 -15.69 18.70
C GLY A 55 -10.82 -16.99 19.36
N SER A 56 -10.59 -18.05 18.56
CA SER A 56 -10.14 -19.35 19.07
C SER A 56 -8.62 -19.41 19.32
N VAL A 57 -7.84 -18.57 18.67
CA VAL A 57 -6.36 -18.58 18.74
C VAL A 57 -5.80 -17.55 19.72
N SER A 58 -6.49 -16.43 19.94
CA SER A 58 -5.98 -15.39 20.83
C SER A 58 -6.62 -15.49 22.22
N ARG A 59 -5.86 -15.99 23.17
CA ARG A 59 -6.18 -15.86 24.62
C ARG A 59 -6.09 -14.40 25.11
N VAL A 60 -5.69 -13.50 24.26
CA VAL A 60 -5.55 -12.07 24.51
C VAL A 60 -6.58 -11.37 23.64
N ASN A 61 -7.58 -10.71 24.24
CA ASN A 61 -8.65 -9.95 23.57
C ASN A 61 -8.14 -8.71 22.82
N LEU A 62 -6.95 -8.77 22.21
CA LEU A 62 -6.32 -7.65 21.50
C LEU A 62 -7.07 -7.24 20.24
N PHE A 63 -7.90 -8.12 19.67
CA PHE A 63 -8.67 -7.84 18.46
C PHE A 63 -10.03 -8.56 18.54
N ASN A 64 -10.97 -7.99 19.29
CA ASN A 64 -12.36 -8.44 19.25
C ASN A 64 -13.31 -7.31 18.83
N PRO A 65 -13.14 -6.77 17.61
CA PRO A 65 -14.05 -5.77 17.10
C PRO A 65 -15.44 -6.38 16.90
N PRO A 66 -16.51 -5.56 16.92
CA PRO A 66 -17.85 -6.01 16.60
C PRO A 66 -17.92 -6.74 15.26
N THR A 67 -18.71 -7.79 15.16
CA THR A 67 -18.79 -8.67 13.97
C THR A 67 -19.03 -7.92 12.66
N TRP A 68 -19.74 -6.80 12.67
CA TRP A 68 -19.99 -5.99 11.48
C TRP A 68 -18.70 -5.40 10.87
N ILE A 69 -17.68 -5.12 11.69
CA ILE A 69 -16.38 -4.60 11.21
C ILE A 69 -15.68 -5.65 10.34
N HIS A 70 -15.79 -6.92 10.66
CA HIS A 70 -15.21 -8.00 9.86
C HIS A 70 -15.85 -8.07 8.47
N TRP A 71 -17.16 -7.88 8.39
CA TRP A 71 -17.85 -7.77 7.09
C TRP A 71 -17.40 -6.55 6.30
N VAL A 72 -17.20 -5.41 6.96
CA VAL A 72 -16.63 -4.20 6.30
C VAL A 72 -15.24 -4.50 5.74
N HIS A 73 -14.36 -5.13 6.52
CA HIS A 73 -13.02 -5.51 6.05
C HIS A 73 -13.10 -6.45 4.84
N LEU A 74 -13.96 -7.45 4.89
CA LEU A 74 -14.12 -8.40 3.78
C LEU A 74 -14.61 -7.71 2.51
N CYS A 75 -15.72 -7.00 2.58
CA CYS A 75 -16.31 -6.32 1.42
C CYS A 75 -15.37 -5.26 0.84
N PHE A 76 -14.77 -4.44 1.71
CA PHE A 76 -13.85 -3.40 1.28
C PHE A 76 -12.55 -3.99 0.73
N GLY A 77 -12.03 -5.06 1.32
CA GLY A 77 -10.86 -5.76 0.82
C GLY A 77 -11.07 -6.32 -0.58
N VAL A 78 -12.22 -6.99 -0.83
CA VAL A 78 -12.59 -7.48 -2.17
C VAL A 78 -12.72 -6.33 -3.16
N PHE A 79 -13.35 -5.22 -2.78
CA PHE A 79 -13.46 -4.02 -3.61
C PHE A 79 -12.09 -3.44 -3.98
N VAL A 80 -11.19 -3.30 -3.01
CA VAL A 80 -9.82 -2.80 -3.22
C VAL A 80 -9.05 -3.71 -4.17
N LEU A 81 -9.16 -5.05 -4.03
CA LEU A 81 -8.54 -6.00 -4.95
C LEU A 81 -9.10 -5.89 -6.36
N ALA A 82 -10.42 -5.78 -6.51
CA ALA A 82 -11.05 -5.57 -7.80
C ALA A 82 -10.51 -4.31 -8.49
N VAL A 83 -10.42 -3.18 -7.78
CA VAL A 83 -9.86 -1.94 -8.33
C VAL A 83 -8.37 -2.09 -8.66
N ALA A 84 -7.61 -2.82 -7.85
CA ALA A 84 -6.18 -3.05 -8.12
C ALA A 84 -5.95 -3.77 -9.45
N VAL A 85 -6.83 -4.72 -9.83
CA VAL A 85 -6.69 -5.51 -11.06
C VAL A 85 -7.35 -4.87 -12.29
N THR A 86 -8.32 -3.96 -12.13
CA THR A 86 -9.00 -3.29 -13.27
C THR A 86 -8.11 -2.38 -14.10
N GLY A 87 -6.92 -2.02 -13.59
CA GLY A 87 -6.00 -1.13 -14.29
C GLY A 87 -6.42 0.34 -14.33
N ASN A 88 -7.56 0.72 -13.72
CA ASN A 88 -8.02 2.11 -13.67
C ASN A 88 -7.16 2.94 -12.71
N LYS A 89 -6.16 3.64 -13.27
CA LYS A 89 -5.20 4.44 -12.50
C LYS A 89 -5.84 5.53 -11.64
N LYS A 90 -6.95 6.13 -12.08
CA LYS A 90 -7.64 7.19 -11.30
C LYS A 90 -8.27 6.61 -10.05
N LEU A 91 -8.97 5.47 -10.15
CA LEU A 91 -9.55 4.77 -9.01
C LEU A 91 -8.48 4.27 -8.04
N GLN A 92 -7.41 3.68 -8.56
CA GLN A 92 -6.30 3.19 -7.74
C GLN A 92 -5.68 4.32 -6.90
N ILE A 93 -5.46 5.50 -7.51
CA ILE A 93 -4.93 6.65 -6.79
C ILE A 93 -5.94 7.19 -5.80
N GLY A 94 -7.21 7.30 -6.18
CA GLY A 94 -8.28 7.73 -5.30
C GLY A 94 -8.37 6.87 -4.04
N LEU A 95 -8.30 5.53 -4.19
CA LEU A 95 -8.28 4.61 -3.04
C LEU A 95 -7.01 4.75 -2.20
N ALA A 96 -5.84 4.92 -2.81
CA ALA A 96 -4.60 5.14 -2.06
C ALA A 96 -4.62 6.48 -1.30
N LEU A 97 -5.20 7.54 -1.88
CA LEU A 97 -5.41 8.81 -1.20
C LEU A 97 -6.39 8.67 -0.03
N LEU A 98 -7.51 7.98 -0.25
CA LEU A 98 -8.48 7.69 0.80
C LEU A 98 -7.82 6.92 1.95
N ALA A 99 -7.03 5.88 1.65
CA ALA A 99 -6.31 5.11 2.65
C ALA A 99 -5.27 5.98 3.40
N ALA A 100 -4.59 6.89 2.70
CA ALA A 100 -3.63 7.82 3.31
C ALA A 100 -4.33 8.77 4.30
N VAL A 101 -5.42 9.41 3.88
CA VAL A 101 -6.18 10.35 4.73
C VAL A 101 -6.86 9.61 5.87
N ALA A 102 -7.65 8.58 5.58
CA ALA A 102 -8.38 7.82 6.59
C ALA A 102 -7.44 7.15 7.60
N GLY A 103 -6.38 6.46 7.11
CA GLY A 103 -5.41 5.80 7.97
C GLY A 103 -4.68 6.79 8.89
N THR A 104 -4.28 7.95 8.39
CA THR A 104 -3.62 8.96 9.21
C THR A 104 -4.60 9.57 10.23
N THR A 105 -5.81 9.95 9.80
CA THR A 105 -6.81 10.58 10.68
C THR A 105 -7.29 9.62 11.77
N LEU A 106 -7.66 8.39 11.40
CA LEU A 106 -8.09 7.37 12.36
C LEU A 106 -6.95 6.97 13.30
N GLY A 107 -5.74 6.85 12.77
CA GLY A 107 -4.57 6.52 13.57
C GLY A 107 -4.21 7.60 14.58
N LEU A 108 -4.14 8.87 14.18
CA LEU A 108 -3.86 9.98 15.09
C LEU A 108 -5.00 10.20 16.08
N GLY A 109 -6.25 10.19 15.63
CA GLY A 109 -7.43 10.35 16.48
C GLY A 109 -7.57 9.21 17.49
N GLY A 110 -7.35 7.95 17.05
CA GLY A 110 -7.35 6.78 17.92
C GLY A 110 -6.24 6.83 18.96
N LEU A 111 -5.02 7.26 18.57
CA LEU A 111 -3.91 7.42 19.51
C LEU A 111 -4.20 8.51 20.56
N ALA A 112 -4.75 9.65 20.14
CA ALA A 112 -5.14 10.72 21.05
C ALA A 112 -6.21 10.24 22.04
N SER A 113 -7.22 9.49 21.55
CA SER A 113 -8.27 8.91 22.40
C SER A 113 -7.71 7.87 23.40
N ALA A 114 -6.78 7.01 22.95
CA ALA A 114 -6.16 6.02 23.80
C ALA A 114 -5.32 6.69 24.92
N LEU A 115 -4.57 7.74 24.58
CA LEU A 115 -3.78 8.50 25.58
C LEU A 115 -4.69 9.22 26.57
N TYR A 116 -5.81 9.80 26.11
CA TYR A 116 -6.79 10.42 26.99
C TYR A 116 -7.41 9.41 27.97
N ALA A 117 -7.81 8.23 27.45
CA ALA A 117 -8.35 7.15 28.26
C ALA A 117 -7.35 6.63 29.30
N ALA A 118 -6.07 6.48 28.93
CA ALA A 118 -5.02 6.07 29.84
C ALA A 118 -4.80 7.08 30.98
N GLY A 119 -4.90 8.38 30.69
CA GLY A 119 -4.79 9.44 31.70
C GLY A 119 -5.93 9.43 32.72
N HIS A 120 -7.13 8.94 32.36
CA HIS A 120 -8.31 8.92 33.24
C HIS A 120 -8.54 7.56 33.91
N ASN A 121 -8.26 6.46 33.20
CA ASN A 121 -8.58 5.10 33.62
C ASN A 121 -7.33 4.24 33.92
N GLY A 122 -6.16 4.85 33.88
CA GLY A 122 -4.87 4.17 34.06
C GLY A 122 -4.37 3.47 32.81
N MET A 123 -3.11 3.04 32.85
CA MET A 123 -2.39 2.45 31.70
C MET A 123 -3.02 1.16 31.15
N GLN A 124 -3.85 0.46 31.93
CA GLN A 124 -4.54 -0.74 31.46
C GLN A 124 -5.61 -0.47 30.40
N ALA A 125 -6.08 0.78 30.28
CA ALA A 125 -7.02 1.21 29.26
C ALA A 125 -6.33 1.59 27.93
N LEU A 126 -5.00 1.50 27.83
CA LEU A 126 -4.24 1.89 26.66
C LEU A 126 -4.26 0.80 25.59
N ASP A 127 -5.22 0.85 24.67
CA ASP A 127 -5.22 0.06 23.45
C ASP A 127 -4.74 0.92 22.26
N VAL A 128 -3.50 0.67 21.83
CA VAL A 128 -2.87 1.39 20.73
C VAL A 128 -2.72 0.54 19.47
N SER A 129 -3.15 -0.70 19.48
CA SER A 129 -2.96 -1.65 18.38
C SER A 129 -3.66 -1.18 17.10
N ASP A 130 -4.92 -0.80 17.21
CA ASP A 130 -5.73 -0.30 16.08
C ASP A 130 -5.24 1.05 15.55
N PRO A 131 -4.99 2.08 16.37
CA PRO A 131 -4.34 3.31 15.94
C PRO A 131 -3.01 3.10 15.20
N ILE A 132 -2.14 2.23 15.68
CA ILE A 132 -0.85 1.94 15.04
C ILE A 132 -1.07 1.26 13.68
N ALA A 133 -2.01 0.32 13.58
CA ALA A 133 -2.35 -0.31 12.32
C ALA A 133 -2.82 0.73 11.28
N HIS A 134 -3.70 1.66 11.67
CA HIS A 134 -4.18 2.74 10.81
C HIS A 134 -3.06 3.69 10.38
N LEU A 135 -2.17 4.11 11.29
CA LEU A 135 -1.00 4.93 10.96
C LEU A 135 -0.07 4.23 9.98
N THR A 136 0.15 2.92 10.16
CA THR A 136 0.97 2.12 9.26
C THR A 136 0.38 2.10 7.86
N VAL A 137 -0.93 1.85 7.72
CA VAL A 137 -1.64 1.88 6.44
C VAL A 137 -1.54 3.27 5.79
N GLY A 138 -1.80 4.33 6.55
CA GLY A 138 -1.69 5.72 6.06
C GLY A 138 -0.29 6.04 5.55
N THR A 139 0.74 5.69 6.31
CA THR A 139 2.14 5.92 5.96
C THR A 139 2.55 5.15 4.69
N LEU A 140 2.18 3.88 4.59
CA LEU A 140 2.46 3.05 3.42
C LEU A 140 1.74 3.56 2.17
N ALA A 141 0.51 4.06 2.32
CA ALA A 141 -0.24 4.69 1.22
C ALA A 141 0.46 5.96 0.72
N ILE A 142 0.89 6.85 1.63
CA ILE A 142 1.64 8.06 1.29
C ILE A 142 2.94 7.69 0.57
N TRP A 143 3.66 6.68 1.05
CA TRP A 143 4.90 6.22 0.41
C TRP A 143 4.66 5.67 -1.00
N ALA A 144 3.61 4.86 -1.19
CA ALA A 144 3.22 4.36 -2.50
C ALA A 144 2.89 5.49 -3.49
N LEU A 145 2.18 6.52 -3.04
CA LEU A 145 1.84 7.71 -3.84
C LEU A 145 3.07 8.55 -4.20
N ARG A 146 4.02 8.72 -3.27
CA ARG A 146 5.28 9.44 -3.53
C ARG A 146 6.16 8.73 -4.56
N ASN A 147 6.26 7.42 -4.48
CA ASN A 147 7.06 6.64 -5.43
C ASN A 147 6.52 6.75 -6.86
N ARG A 148 5.21 6.89 -7.04
CA ARG A 148 4.59 7.12 -8.35
C ARG A 148 5.07 8.42 -9.01
N LYS A 149 5.19 9.53 -8.25
CA LYS A 149 5.66 10.81 -8.81
C LYS A 149 7.07 10.70 -9.40
N ARG A 150 7.93 9.90 -8.78
CA ARG A 150 9.32 9.68 -9.24
C ARG A 150 9.39 8.88 -10.54
N GLU A 151 8.41 8.03 -10.84
CA GLU A 151 8.35 7.28 -12.10
C GLU A 151 8.00 8.19 -13.27
N LEU A 152 7.12 9.17 -13.07
CA LEU A 152 6.69 10.13 -14.09
C LEU A 152 7.75 11.21 -14.40
N SER A 153 8.71 11.46 -13.50
CA SER A 153 9.76 12.47 -13.68
C SER A 153 11.00 11.91 -14.40
N VAL A 154 11.05 10.62 -14.73
CA VAL A 154 12.18 9.93 -15.37
C VAL A 154 11.85 9.53 -16.82
N THR A 155 10.60 9.72 -17.24
CA THR A 155 10.13 9.53 -18.64
C THR A 155 10.08 10.83 -19.38
#